data_16bfca0d45accd8de237a280fa9b20af
#
_entry.id   16bfca0d45accd8de237a280fa9b20af
#
_cell.length_a   1.000
_cell.length_b   1.000
_cell.length_c   1.000
_cell.angle_alpha   90.00
_cell.angle_beta   90.00
_cell.angle_gamma   90.00
#
_symmetry.space_group_name_H-M   'P 1'
#
loop_
_entity.id
_entity.type
_entity.pdbx_description
1 polymer ?
#
loop_
_entity_poly.entity_id
_entity_poly.type
_entity_poly.pdbx_seq_one_letter_code
_entity_poly.pdbx_strand_id
1 'polypeptide(L)' 'MKKKTLQELRKEKNLTQEQTAKILTITKEYLSMLENGDRNPSDSLKEKMAKLYNCSIADIFLAINSTKRLNKNKEAI' A
#
# COMPACT_ATOMS: atom_id res chain seq x y z
N MET A 1 11.28 -15.74 -1.00
CA MET A 1 10.36 -15.14 -1.44
C MET A 1 10.38 -13.70 -1.36
N LYS A 2 10.06 -13.03 -2.37
CA LYS A 2 10.10 -11.64 -2.41
C LYS A 2 8.88 -11.00 -1.85
N LYS A 3 9.01 -9.98 -1.04
CA LYS A 3 7.87 -9.27 -0.53
C LYS A 3 7.36 -8.30 -1.57
N LYS A 4 6.07 -8.15 -1.66
CA LYS A 4 5.50 -7.26 -2.63
C LYS A 4 5.20 -5.92 -2.00
N THR A 5 5.32 -4.87 -2.77
CA THR A 5 4.96 -3.54 -2.29
C THR A 5 3.47 -3.33 -2.51
N LEU A 6 2.93 -2.27 -1.93
CA LEU A 6 1.52 -1.97 -2.13
C LEU A 6 1.23 -1.73 -3.61
N GLN A 7 2.17 -1.09 -4.32
CA GLN A 7 1.97 -0.83 -5.72
C GLN A 7 1.92 -2.13 -6.51
N GLU A 8 2.76 -3.10 -6.15
CA GLU A 8 2.76 -4.37 -6.86
C GLU A 8 1.46 -5.13 -6.63
N LEU A 9 0.92 -5.08 -5.41
CA LEU A 9 -0.34 -5.74 -5.13
C LEU A 9 -1.45 -5.13 -5.98
N ARG A 10 -1.43 -3.80 -6.11
CA ARG A 10 -2.42 -3.12 -6.92
C ARG A 10 -2.31 -3.52 -8.39
N LYS A 11 -1.08 -3.51 -8.89
CA LYS A 11 -0.88 -3.81 -10.30
C LYS A 11 -1.26 -5.25 -10.65
N GLU A 12 -1.11 -6.16 -9.70
CA GLU A 12 -1.52 -7.53 -9.96
C GLU A 12 -3.01 -7.63 -10.21
N LYS A 13 -3.79 -6.66 -9.75
CA LYS A 13 -5.21 -6.66 -9.98
C LYS A 13 -5.58 -5.81 -11.21
N ASN A 14 -4.57 -5.35 -11.92
CA ASN A 14 -4.77 -4.52 -13.11
C ASN A 14 -5.55 -3.25 -12.80
N LEU A 15 -5.27 -2.66 -11.63
CA LEU A 15 -5.96 -1.44 -11.22
C LEU A 15 -5.03 -0.25 -11.29
N THR A 16 -5.55 0.87 -11.76
CA THR A 16 -4.78 2.11 -11.76
C THR A 16 -4.93 2.74 -10.38
N GLN A 17 -4.11 3.75 -10.10
CA GLN A 17 -4.24 4.45 -8.83
C GLN A 17 -5.61 5.12 -8.73
N GLU A 18 -6.10 5.67 -9.83
CA GLU A 18 -7.38 6.31 -9.82
C GLU A 18 -8.49 5.34 -9.49
N GLN A 19 -8.49 4.18 -10.12
CA GLN A 19 -9.53 3.19 -9.86
C GLN A 19 -9.47 2.71 -8.43
N THR A 20 -8.28 2.46 -7.94
CA THR A 20 -8.11 1.95 -6.59
C THR A 20 -8.54 2.99 -5.56
N ALA A 21 -8.18 4.25 -5.78
CA ALA A 21 -8.56 5.29 -4.84
C ALA A 21 -10.07 5.39 -4.74
N LYS A 22 -10.76 5.26 -5.88
CA LYS A 22 -12.18 5.33 -5.85
C LYS A 22 -12.77 4.18 -5.07
N ILE A 23 -12.28 2.97 -5.29
CA ILE A 23 -12.79 1.81 -4.58
C ILE A 23 -12.55 1.94 -3.08
N LEU A 24 -11.38 2.46 -2.70
CA LEU A 24 -11.03 2.60 -1.30
C LEU A 24 -11.61 3.86 -0.66
N THR A 25 -12.24 4.72 -1.47
CA THR A 25 -12.84 5.96 -1.00
C THR A 25 -11.79 6.90 -0.44
N ILE A 26 -10.69 7.04 -1.13
CA ILE A 26 -9.63 7.97 -0.75
C ILE A 26 -9.23 8.72 -2.02
N THR A 27 -8.39 9.71 -1.89
CA THR A 27 -7.94 10.45 -3.04
C THR A 27 -6.77 9.73 -3.70
N LYS A 28 -6.56 10.02 -4.96
CA LYS A 28 -5.44 9.42 -5.67
C LYS A 28 -4.14 9.89 -5.05
N GLU A 29 -4.07 11.15 -4.60
CA GLU A 29 -2.87 11.67 -3.99
C GLU A 29 -2.55 10.96 -2.70
N TYR A 30 -3.56 10.64 -1.91
CA TYR A 30 -3.34 9.95 -0.66
C TYR A 30 -2.84 8.53 -0.97
N LEU A 31 -3.43 7.88 -1.97
CA LEU A 31 -2.99 6.54 -2.34
C LEU A 31 -1.52 6.60 -2.79
N SER A 32 -1.15 7.62 -3.53
CA SER A 32 0.21 7.77 -3.98
C SER A 32 1.16 7.89 -2.79
N MET A 33 0.77 8.63 -1.76
CA MET A 33 1.59 8.76 -0.58
C MET A 33 1.74 7.43 0.15
N LEU A 34 0.68 6.65 0.18
CA LEU A 34 0.74 5.34 0.83
C LEU A 34 1.68 4.43 0.03
N GLU A 35 1.61 4.48 -1.28
CA GLU A 35 2.44 3.62 -2.12
C GLU A 35 3.90 4.05 -2.12
N ASN A 36 4.15 5.32 -1.82
CA ASN A 36 5.52 5.80 -1.76
C ASN A 36 6.11 5.65 -0.36
N GLY A 37 5.32 5.26 0.61
CA GLY A 37 5.81 5.10 1.97
C GLY A 37 5.79 6.37 2.79
N ASP A 38 5.17 7.44 2.28
CA ASP A 38 5.10 8.70 2.99
C ASP A 38 4.05 8.69 4.08
N ARG A 39 3.06 7.83 3.99
CA ARG A 39 2.01 7.74 4.96
C ARG A 39 1.65 6.29 5.21
N ASN A 40 1.07 6.02 6.38
CA ASN A 40 0.61 4.67 6.69
C ASN A 40 -0.89 4.65 6.64
N PRO A 41 -1.48 3.59 6.11
CA PRO A 41 -2.95 3.50 6.09
C PRO A 41 -3.48 3.21 7.48
N SER A 42 -4.71 3.62 7.75
CA SER A 42 -5.35 3.32 9.01
C SER A 42 -5.69 1.85 9.03
N ASP A 43 -6.06 1.32 10.19
CA ASP A 43 -6.40 -0.09 10.30
C ASP A 43 -7.59 -0.43 9.42
N SER A 44 -8.61 0.40 9.38
CA SER A 44 -9.76 0.11 8.55
C SER A 44 -9.38 0.15 7.08
N LEU A 45 -8.48 1.03 6.68
CA LEU A 45 -8.05 1.09 5.29
C LEU A 45 -7.23 -0.15 4.94
N LYS A 46 -6.41 -0.63 5.89
CA LYS A 46 -5.64 -1.83 5.64
C LYS A 46 -6.59 -3.00 5.37
N GLU A 47 -7.69 -3.08 6.10
CA GLU A 47 -8.65 -4.15 5.89
C GLU A 47 -9.29 -4.04 4.52
N LYS A 48 -9.59 -2.81 4.08
CA LYS A 48 -10.19 -2.64 2.78
C LYS A 48 -9.19 -3.02 1.70
N MET A 49 -7.93 -2.66 1.89
CA MET A 49 -6.90 -3.00 0.92
C MET A 49 -6.70 -4.51 0.85
N ALA A 50 -6.74 -5.19 1.98
CA ALA A 50 -6.58 -6.64 2.00
C ALA A 50 -7.71 -7.30 1.20
N LYS A 51 -8.92 -6.82 1.35
CA LYS A 51 -10.02 -7.38 0.61
C LYS A 51 -9.90 -7.07 -0.86
N LEU A 52 -9.55 -5.85 -1.19
CA LEU A 52 -9.44 -5.45 -2.59
C LEU A 52 -8.34 -6.21 -3.30
N TYR A 53 -7.19 -6.37 -2.65
CA TYR A 53 -6.07 -7.03 -3.28
C TYR A 53 -6.10 -8.54 -3.06
N ASN A 54 -7.15 -9.02 -2.37
CA ASN A 54 -7.34 -10.43 -2.15
C ASN A 54 -6.15 -11.06 -1.45
N CYS A 55 -5.77 -10.50 -0.34
CA CYS A 55 -4.65 -11.01 0.43
C CYS A 55 -4.96 -10.82 1.91
N SER A 56 -4.09 -11.28 2.78
CA SER A 56 -4.33 -11.21 4.19
C SER A 56 -3.87 -9.85 4.75
N ILE A 57 -4.28 -9.54 5.95
CA ILE A 57 -3.83 -8.32 6.60
C ILE A 57 -2.32 -8.42 6.82
N ALA A 58 -1.81 -9.62 7.11
CA ALA A 58 -0.38 -9.80 7.28
C ALA A 58 0.36 -9.44 5.99
N ASP A 59 -0.21 -9.78 4.83
CA ASP A 59 0.40 -9.44 3.57
C ASP A 59 0.43 -7.91 3.39
N ILE A 60 -0.60 -7.22 3.85
CA ILE A 60 -0.63 -5.77 3.76
C ILE A 60 0.47 -5.17 4.65
N PHE A 61 0.66 -5.70 5.86
CA PHE A 61 1.71 -5.21 6.72
C PHE A 61 3.08 -5.41 6.06
N LEU A 62 3.31 -6.57 5.45
CA LEU A 62 4.58 -6.81 4.78
C LEU A 62 4.76 -5.86 3.59
N ALA A 63 3.68 -5.59 2.87
CA ALA A 63 3.76 -4.68 1.74
C ALA A 63 4.08 -3.26 2.20
N ILE A 64 3.51 -2.84 3.32
CA ILE A 64 3.77 -1.52 3.84
C ILE A 64 5.24 -1.42 4.23
N ASN A 65 5.78 -2.43 4.88
CA ASN A 65 7.18 -2.40 5.26
C ASN A 65 8.09 -2.37 4.05
N SER A 66 7.75 -3.09 2.99
CA SER A 66 8.55 -3.07 1.79
C SER A 66 8.47 -1.72 1.11
N THR A 67 7.30 -1.10 1.15
CA THR A 67 7.09 0.19 0.54
C THR A 67 7.89 1.27 1.25
N LYS A 68 8.04 1.13 2.56
CA LYS A 68 8.71 2.15 3.31
C LYS A 68 10.20 2.00 3.38
N ARG A 69 10.79 1.12 2.61
CA ARG A 69 12.21 0.93 2.68
C ARG A 69 13.03 2.18 2.60
N LEU A 70 12.57 3.17 1.91
CA LEU A 70 13.37 4.36 1.81
C LEU A 70 13.44 5.14 3.05
N ASN A 71 12.49 5.05 3.86
CA ASN A 71 12.51 5.83 5.03
C ASN A 71 13.61 5.55 5.94
N LYS A 72 14.09 4.39 6.01
CA LYS A 72 15.08 4.15 6.87
C LYS A 72 16.27 4.82 6.60
N ASN A 73 16.47 5.18 5.45
CA ASN A 73 17.67 5.85 5.20
C ASN A 73 17.92 6.94 6.10
N LYS A 74 17.01 7.70 6.39
CA LYS A 74 17.27 8.79 7.15
C LYS A 74 17.52 8.46 8.46
N GLU A 75 16.93 7.53 8.94
CA GLU A 75 17.11 7.33 10.25
C GLU A 75 18.37 6.81 10.48
N ALA A 76 18.94 6.28 9.54
CA ALA A 76 20.23 5.77 9.73
C ALA A 76 21.08 6.76 10.36
N ILE A 77 20.77 7.94 10.37
CA ILE A 77 21.65 8.87 10.90
C ILE A 77 21.90 8.77 12.25
#